data_e58dd1c3a21069261ff1c95b772f25c5
#
_entry.id   e58dd1c3a21069261ff1c95b772f25c5
#
_cell.length_a   1.000
_cell.length_b   1.000
_cell.length_c   1.000
_cell.angle_alpha   90.00
_cell.angle_beta   90.00
_cell.angle_gamma   90.00
#
_symmetry.space_group_name_H-M   'P 1'
#
loop_
_entity.id
_entity.type
_entity.pdbx_description
1 polymer ?
#
loop_
_entity_poly.entity_id
_entity_poly.type
_entity_poly.pdbx_seq_one_letter_code
_entity_poly.pdbx_strand_id
1 'polypeptide(L)'
;MKLFIIMDYRLTEEDKERIKLLNQVSKKSVKILSLEQLIRLQELLENKDYSNQKKANKSKKKILKDINVEIYKRDDAAIWK
;
A
#
# COMPACT_ATOMS: atom_id res chain seq x y z
N MET A 1 -6.14 18.81 -17.45
CA MET A 1 -6.05 19.70 -16.30
C MET A 1 -7.27 19.63 -15.40
N LYS A 2 -8.43 19.94 -15.95
CA LYS A 2 -9.66 19.89 -15.16
C LYS A 2 -9.95 18.52 -14.61
N LEU A 3 -9.59 17.48 -15.34
CA LEU A 3 -9.82 16.12 -14.89
C LEU A 3 -8.98 15.78 -13.66
N PHE A 4 -7.77 16.32 -13.59
CA PHE A 4 -6.93 16.12 -12.43
C PHE A 4 -7.54 16.76 -11.18
N ILE A 5 -8.05 17.97 -11.34
CA ILE A 5 -8.68 18.68 -10.24
C ILE A 5 -9.89 17.89 -9.74
N ILE A 6 -10.69 17.37 -10.66
CA ILE A 6 -11.86 16.57 -10.32
C ILE A 6 -11.45 15.30 -9.57
N MET A 7 -10.41 14.64 -10.04
CA MET A 7 -9.92 13.43 -9.40
C MET A 7 -9.40 13.70 -8.00
N ASP A 8 -8.62 14.78 -7.84
CA ASP A 8 -8.13 15.18 -6.52
C ASP A 8 -9.28 15.45 -5.57
N TYR A 9 -10.31 16.11 -6.10
CA TYR A 9 -11.45 16.44 -5.30
C TYR A 9 -12.19 15.21 -4.78
N ARG A 10 -12.15 14.12 -5.53
CA ARG A 10 -12.81 12.88 -5.15
C ARG A 10 -11.97 11.99 -4.25
N LEU A 11 -10.68 12.26 -4.17
CA LEU A 11 -9.80 11.43 -3.35
C LEU A 11 -9.94 11.80 -1.88
N THR A 12 -10.09 10.78 -1.05
CA THR A 12 -10.07 10.98 0.39
C THR A 12 -8.63 11.09 0.86
N GLU A 13 -8.43 11.48 2.11
CA GLU A 13 -7.10 11.51 2.68
C GLU A 13 -6.47 10.12 2.67
N GLU A 14 -7.28 9.10 2.92
CA GLU A 14 -6.81 7.73 2.86
C GLU A 14 -6.35 7.34 1.47
N ASP A 15 -7.09 7.76 0.45
CA ASP A 15 -6.70 7.49 -0.93
C ASP A 15 -5.36 8.13 -1.27
N LYS A 16 -5.17 9.38 -0.84
CA LYS A 16 -3.92 10.09 -1.09
C LYS A 16 -2.75 9.42 -0.40
N GLU A 17 -2.95 9.01 0.84
CA GLU A 17 -1.91 8.32 1.59
C GLU A 17 -1.55 7.00 0.93
N ARG A 18 -2.56 6.23 0.52
CA ARG A 18 -2.34 4.96 -0.15
C ARG A 18 -1.53 5.14 -1.43
N ILE A 19 -1.89 6.11 -2.24
CA ILE A 19 -1.20 6.37 -3.49
C ILE A 19 0.25 6.77 -3.24
N LYS A 20 0.48 7.59 -2.24
CA LYS A 20 1.82 8.02 -1.88
C LYS A 20 2.69 6.82 -1.48
N LEU A 21 2.16 5.96 -0.63
CA LEU A 21 2.89 4.77 -0.19
C LEU A 21 3.12 3.79 -1.33
N LEU A 22 2.12 3.61 -2.19
CA LEU A 22 2.27 2.74 -3.35
C LEU A 22 3.32 3.25 -4.32
N ASN A 23 3.42 4.57 -4.49
CA ASN A 23 4.45 5.14 -5.33
C ASN A 23 5.85 4.84 -4.79
N GLN A 24 6.01 4.90 -3.48
CA GLN A 24 7.29 4.59 -2.86
C GLN A 24 7.66 3.12 -3.07
N VAL A 25 6.69 2.23 -2.88
CA VAL A 25 6.89 0.81 -3.10
C VAL A 25 7.24 0.52 -4.55
N SER A 26 6.56 1.19 -5.47
CA SER A 26 6.81 0.99 -6.90
C SER A 26 8.23 1.39 -7.30
N LYS A 27 8.75 2.44 -6.69
CA LYS A 27 10.09 2.94 -7.05
C LYS A 27 11.21 2.16 -6.37
N LYS A 28 10.99 1.72 -5.16
CA LYS A 28 12.05 1.09 -4.37
C LYS A 28 11.70 -0.35 -3.98
N SER A 29 10.79 -0.52 -3.08
CA SER A 29 10.21 -1.80 -2.68
C SER A 29 9.55 -1.59 -1.32
N VAL A 30 8.88 -2.63 -0.82
CA VAL A 30 8.27 -2.54 0.51
C VAL A 30 9.33 -2.40 1.61
N LYS A 31 10.57 -2.74 1.31
CA LYS A 31 11.64 -2.69 2.31
C LYS A 31 12.00 -1.28 2.76
N ILE A 32 11.70 -0.27 1.96
CA ILE A 32 12.01 1.11 2.33
C ILE A 32 11.02 1.69 3.31
N LEU A 33 9.89 1.06 3.49
CA LEU A 33 8.86 1.56 4.39
C LEU A 33 9.17 1.15 5.83
N SER A 34 8.82 2.03 6.77
CA SER A 34 8.90 1.66 8.18
C SER A 34 7.82 0.64 8.49
N LEU A 35 7.94 -0.02 9.64
CA LEU A 35 6.93 -0.99 10.05
C LEU A 35 5.54 -0.34 10.15
N GLU A 36 5.48 0.86 10.70
CA GLU A 36 4.22 1.59 10.80
C GLU A 36 3.63 1.88 9.43
N GLN A 37 4.47 2.27 8.47
CA GLN A 37 4.02 2.52 7.11
C GLN A 37 3.54 1.25 6.43
N LEU A 38 4.20 0.13 6.68
CA LEU A 38 3.78 -1.14 6.12
C LEU A 38 2.41 -1.54 6.65
N ILE A 39 2.21 -1.43 7.95
CA ILE A 39 0.93 -1.75 8.56
C ILE A 39 -0.16 -0.82 8.03
N ARG A 40 0.15 0.45 7.92
CA ARG A 40 -0.80 1.43 7.41
C ARG A 40 -1.18 1.14 5.96
N LEU A 41 -0.19 0.83 5.12
CA LEU A 41 -0.47 0.50 3.72
C LEU A 41 -1.31 -0.77 3.62
N GLN A 42 -1.04 -1.75 4.46
CA GLN A 42 -1.83 -2.97 4.51
C GLN A 42 -3.29 -2.66 4.79
N GLU A 43 -3.57 -1.83 5.80
CA GLU A 43 -4.93 -1.40 6.11
C GLU A 43 -5.59 -0.71 4.92
N LEU A 44 -4.87 0.23 4.33
CA LEU A 44 -5.43 1.02 3.24
C LEU A 44 -5.77 0.15 2.04
N LEU A 45 -4.92 -0.83 1.74
CA LEU A 45 -5.17 -1.73 0.63
C LEU A 45 -6.31 -2.69 0.92
N GLU A 46 -6.41 -3.18 2.15
CA GLU A 46 -7.47 -4.08 2.52
C GLU A 46 -8.83 -3.40 2.51
N ASN A 47 -8.86 -2.12 2.83
CA ASN A 47 -10.11 -1.35 2.86
C ASN A 47 -10.56 -0.91 1.48
N LYS A 48 -9.69 -0.97 0.49
CA LYS A 48 -10.03 -0.56 -0.86
C LYS A 48 -10.43 -1.76 -1.70
N ASP A 49 -11.60 -1.67 -2.33
CA ASP A 49 -12.12 -2.73 -3.18
C ASP A 49 -11.73 -2.50 -4.63
N TYR A 50 -10.96 -3.42 -5.19
CA TYR A 50 -10.55 -3.38 -6.59
C TYR A 50 -11.19 -4.49 -7.40
N SER A 51 -12.29 -5.06 -6.92
CA SER A 51 -12.90 -6.21 -7.58
C SER A 51 -13.30 -5.94 -9.03
N ASN A 52 -13.61 -4.68 -9.36
CA ASN A 52 -13.98 -4.30 -10.72
C ASN A 52 -12.78 -4.05 -11.63
N GLN A 53 -11.58 -4.10 -11.10
CA GLN A 53 -10.36 -3.82 -11.84
C GLN A 53 -9.38 -4.97 -11.66
N LYS A 54 -9.38 -5.89 -12.63
CA LYS A 54 -8.58 -7.10 -12.52
C LYS A 54 -7.09 -6.86 -12.29
N LYS A 55 -6.53 -5.92 -13.05
CA LYS A 55 -5.09 -5.63 -12.93
C LYS A 55 -4.77 -5.02 -11.58
N ALA A 56 -5.59 -4.07 -11.14
CA ALA A 56 -5.38 -3.43 -9.84
C ALA A 56 -5.56 -4.43 -8.71
N ASN A 57 -6.54 -5.31 -8.82
CA ASN A 57 -6.77 -6.32 -7.80
C ASN A 57 -5.61 -7.30 -7.70
N LYS A 58 -5.06 -7.69 -8.85
CA LYS A 58 -3.90 -8.57 -8.88
C LYS A 58 -2.68 -7.91 -8.24
N SER A 59 -2.46 -6.63 -8.55
CA SER A 59 -1.38 -5.86 -7.95
C SER A 59 -1.57 -5.72 -6.45
N LYS A 60 -2.80 -5.47 -6.02
CA LYS A 60 -3.13 -5.37 -4.60
C LYS A 60 -2.73 -6.66 -3.86
N LYS A 61 -3.11 -7.81 -4.41
CA LYS A 61 -2.79 -9.09 -3.78
C LYS A 61 -1.29 -9.32 -3.67
N LYS A 62 -0.56 -8.99 -4.73
CA LYS A 62 0.88 -9.14 -4.74
C LYS A 62 1.54 -8.25 -3.69
N ILE A 63 1.13 -6.99 -3.64
CA ILE A 63 1.71 -6.05 -2.70
C ILE A 63 1.37 -6.43 -1.26
N LEU A 64 0.14 -6.87 -1.02
CA LEU A 64 -0.25 -7.33 0.32
C LEU A 64 0.59 -8.52 0.76
N LYS A 65 0.86 -9.43 -0.16
CA LYS A 65 1.72 -10.57 0.14
C LYS A 65 3.13 -10.10 0.50
N ASP A 66 3.68 -9.18 -0.29
CA ASP A 66 5.01 -8.64 -0.03
C ASP A 66 5.07 -7.94 1.32
N ILE A 67 4.04 -7.16 1.64
CA ILE A 67 3.95 -6.46 2.91
C ILE A 67 3.90 -7.45 4.06
N ASN A 68 3.06 -8.46 3.96
CA ASN A 68 2.93 -9.47 4.99
C ASN A 68 4.24 -10.21 5.25
N VAL A 69 4.94 -10.56 4.18
CA VAL A 69 6.23 -11.22 4.29
C VAL A 69 7.23 -10.32 5.01
N GLU A 70 7.26 -9.05 4.63
CA GLU A 70 8.20 -8.11 5.23
C GLU A 70 7.89 -7.87 6.71
N ILE A 71 6.63 -7.72 7.06
CA ILE A 71 6.22 -7.56 8.45
C ILE A 71 6.63 -8.78 9.27
N TYR A 72 6.37 -9.95 8.72
CA TYR A 72 6.71 -11.20 9.38
C TYR A 72 8.21 -11.31 9.64
N LYS A 73 9.02 -10.94 8.65
CA LYS A 73 10.47 -10.98 8.79
C LYS A 73 10.96 -10.05 9.90
N ARG A 74 10.36 -8.86 10.00
CA ARG A 74 10.75 -7.90 11.01
C ARG A 74 10.35 -8.36 12.41
N ASP A 75 9.15 -8.88 12.52
CA ASP A 75 8.68 -9.42 13.81
C ASP A 75 9.55 -10.57 14.27
N ASP A 76 9.87 -11.48 13.35
CA ASP A 76 10.71 -12.63 13.65
C ASP A 76 12.08 -12.16 14.13
N ALA A 77 12.66 -11.18 13.44
CA ALA A 77 13.94 -10.61 13.84
C ALA A 77 13.86 -9.97 15.22
N ALA A 78 12.74 -9.31 15.51
CA ALA A 78 12.55 -8.69 16.81
C ALA A 78 12.43 -9.73 17.92
N ILE A 79 11.79 -10.84 17.64
CA ILE A 79 11.63 -11.91 18.61
C ILE A 79 12.97 -12.54 18.96
N TRP A 80 13.83 -12.69 17.97
CA TRP A 80 15.11 -13.35 18.18
C TRP A 80 16.19 -12.46 18.78
N LYS A 81 15.91 -11.22 18.95
CA LYS A 81 16.81 -10.31 19.63
C LYS A 81 16.52 -10.26 21.12
#